data_e36d02e9c55ac0d534f5a2e5ad777561
#
_entry.id   e36d02e9c55ac0d534f5a2e5ad777561
#
_cell.length_a   1.000
_cell.length_b   1.000
_cell.length_c   1.000
_cell.angle_alpha   90.00
_cell.angle_beta   90.00
_cell.angle_gamma   90.00
#
_symmetry.space_group_name_H-M   'P 1'
#
loop_
_entity.id
_entity.type
_entity.pdbx_description
1 polymer ?
#
loop_
_entity_poly.entity_id
_entity_poly.type
_entity_poly.pdbx_seq_one_letter_code
_entity_poly.pdbx_strand_id
1 'polypeptide(L)'
;MSFDAHDWENVYLQTAPAALPWNAGGPDPDLARLVKAGTIPVGQALDIGTGPGHDAVFLIQHGFNVIGIDISPTAVTLARENASNAGLFGFFQQGDIRQIPVEDHFIDFTNDRGCFHVLEPPDRPQAVDEIHRVLKPRGLFLLRVFSDKEPGTDGPYRFTRQELDDLFRGKFTTLQFWEGEFAGPRKPKSYSMLMEKK
;
A
#
# COMPACT_ATOMS: atom_id res chain seq x y z
N MET A 1 -10.79 -15.75 -6.52
CA MET A 1 -9.70 -16.65 -6.05
C MET A 1 -8.97 -15.92 -4.95
N SER A 2 -8.94 -16.50 -3.75
CA SER A 2 -8.17 -15.96 -2.64
C SER A 2 -6.71 -16.30 -2.87
N PHE A 3 -5.84 -15.30 -2.88
CA PHE A 3 -4.40 -15.49 -2.90
C PHE A 3 -3.90 -15.50 -1.45
N ASP A 4 -3.30 -16.60 -1.05
CA ASP A 4 -2.62 -16.70 0.25
C ASP A 4 -1.13 -16.30 0.15
N ALA A 5 -0.40 -16.43 1.26
CA ALA A 5 1.02 -16.10 1.32
C ALA A 5 1.86 -16.95 0.35
N HIS A 6 1.49 -18.22 0.13
CA HIS A 6 2.19 -19.12 -0.75
C HIS A 6 1.95 -18.74 -2.23
N ASP A 7 0.74 -18.33 -2.57
CA ASP A 7 0.39 -17.89 -3.91
C ASP A 7 1.17 -16.62 -4.28
N TRP A 8 1.24 -15.63 -3.38
CA TRP A 8 2.03 -14.41 -3.60
C TRP A 8 3.52 -14.69 -3.72
N GLU A 9 4.08 -15.55 -2.87
CA GLU A 9 5.47 -15.96 -2.99
C GLU A 9 5.76 -16.62 -4.33
N ASN A 10 4.90 -17.52 -4.80
CA ASN A 10 5.04 -18.16 -6.11
C ASN A 10 5.01 -17.15 -7.26
N VAL A 11 4.15 -16.12 -7.20
CA VAL A 11 4.12 -15.05 -8.20
C VAL A 11 5.47 -14.35 -8.28
N TYR A 12 6.07 -13.96 -7.15
CA TYR A 12 7.37 -13.28 -7.11
C TYR A 12 8.53 -14.20 -7.51
N LEU A 13 8.47 -15.49 -7.20
CA LEU A 13 9.50 -16.46 -7.60
C LEU A 13 9.47 -16.75 -9.10
N GLN A 14 8.29 -16.78 -9.71
CA GLN A 14 8.10 -17.21 -11.10
C GLN A 14 8.06 -16.05 -12.10
N THR A 15 7.92 -14.80 -11.64
CA THR A 15 7.74 -13.64 -12.51
C THR A 15 8.90 -12.66 -12.33
N ALA A 16 9.62 -12.39 -13.42
CA ALA A 16 10.65 -11.35 -13.38
C ALA A 16 10.06 -10.02 -12.90
N PRO A 17 10.73 -9.25 -12.04
CA PRO A 17 10.18 -8.01 -11.46
C PRO A 17 9.63 -7.04 -12.52
N ALA A 18 10.31 -6.89 -13.65
CA ALA A 18 9.88 -6.01 -14.73
C ALA A 18 8.60 -6.48 -15.46
N ALA A 19 8.22 -7.76 -15.31
CA ALA A 19 7.02 -8.34 -15.91
C ALA A 19 5.80 -8.35 -14.96
N LEU A 20 5.99 -7.95 -13.70
CA LEU A 20 4.89 -7.85 -12.74
C LEU A 20 3.90 -6.75 -13.19
N PRO A 21 2.59 -7.05 -13.31
CA PRO A 21 1.61 -6.09 -13.85
C PRO A 21 1.48 -4.78 -13.07
N TRP A 22 1.81 -4.80 -11.79
CA TRP A 22 1.77 -3.64 -10.88
C TRP A 22 3.10 -2.90 -10.78
N ASN A 23 4.18 -3.44 -11.37
CA ASN A 23 5.47 -2.78 -11.36
C ASN A 23 5.55 -1.71 -12.46
N ALA A 24 5.36 -0.46 -12.07
CA ALA A 24 5.46 0.69 -12.96
C ALA A 24 6.90 1.24 -13.10
N GLY A 25 7.90 0.61 -12.43
CA GLY A 25 9.30 1.05 -12.44
C GLY A 25 9.57 2.37 -11.69
N GLY A 26 8.62 2.82 -10.88
CA GLY A 26 8.73 4.05 -10.09
C GLY A 26 7.60 4.19 -9.08
N PRO A 27 7.60 5.28 -8.28
CA PRO A 27 6.61 5.50 -7.25
C PRO A 27 5.23 5.78 -7.83
N ASP A 28 4.21 5.58 -6.99
CA ASP A 28 2.86 5.98 -7.32
C ASP A 28 2.77 7.51 -7.56
N PRO A 29 2.17 7.97 -8.68
CA PRO A 29 2.09 9.39 -8.99
C PRO A 29 1.33 10.23 -7.96
N ASP A 30 0.28 9.66 -7.31
CA ASP A 30 -0.48 10.37 -6.29
C ASP A 30 0.30 10.46 -4.98
N LEU A 31 0.99 9.38 -4.56
CA LEU A 31 1.91 9.43 -3.44
C LEU A 31 2.97 10.51 -3.68
N ALA A 32 3.60 10.50 -4.87
CA ALA A 32 4.63 11.48 -5.22
C ALA A 32 4.09 12.92 -5.20
N ARG A 33 2.88 13.14 -5.69
CA ARG A 33 2.21 14.45 -5.69
C ARG A 33 1.95 14.95 -4.27
N LEU A 34 1.41 14.09 -3.39
CA LEU A 34 1.05 14.45 -2.01
C LEU A 34 2.29 14.73 -1.15
N VAL A 35 3.34 13.92 -1.30
CA VAL A 35 4.61 14.11 -0.58
C VAL A 35 5.29 15.41 -1.04
N LYS A 36 5.43 15.64 -2.35
CA LYS A 36 6.07 16.87 -2.89
C LYS A 36 5.28 18.14 -2.56
N ALA A 37 3.96 18.04 -2.41
CA ALA A 37 3.13 19.16 -1.98
C ALA A 37 3.18 19.43 -0.46
N GLY A 38 3.88 18.60 0.32
CA GLY A 38 3.91 18.70 1.78
C GLY A 38 2.58 18.34 2.47
N THR A 39 1.66 17.69 1.73
CA THR A 39 0.37 17.23 2.29
C THR A 39 0.57 16.10 3.30
N ILE A 40 1.58 15.26 3.06
CA ILE A 40 2.00 14.20 3.96
C ILE A 40 3.29 14.66 4.66
N PRO A 41 3.26 14.96 5.96
CA PRO A 41 4.45 15.36 6.71
C PRO A 41 5.47 14.23 6.80
N VAL A 42 6.75 14.56 6.73
CA VAL A 42 7.85 13.59 6.90
C VAL A 42 7.82 13.01 8.32
N GLY A 43 7.97 11.69 8.43
CA GLY A 43 7.94 10.97 9.70
C GLY A 43 8.22 9.48 9.52
N GLN A 44 7.70 8.68 10.45
CA GLN A 44 7.71 7.21 10.35
C GLN A 44 6.65 6.77 9.35
N ALA A 45 7.04 6.10 8.28
CA ALA A 45 6.12 5.62 7.26
C ALA A 45 6.08 4.09 7.22
N LEU A 46 4.89 3.55 6.96
CA LEU A 46 4.67 2.14 6.68
C LEU A 46 4.18 1.97 5.24
N ASP A 47 4.89 1.18 4.45
CA ASP A 47 4.48 0.81 3.09
C ASP A 47 3.96 -0.63 3.11
N ILE A 48 2.65 -0.80 2.97
CA ILE A 48 1.94 -2.10 3.06
C ILE A 48 1.87 -2.74 1.68
N GLY A 49 2.27 -4.02 1.61
CA GLY A 49 2.41 -4.72 0.33
C GLY A 49 3.48 -4.04 -0.51
N THR A 50 4.65 -3.80 0.09
CA THR A 50 5.72 -2.97 -0.51
C THR A 50 6.20 -3.49 -1.86
N GLY A 51 5.99 -4.78 -2.16
CA GLY A 51 6.44 -5.40 -3.40
C GLY A 51 7.92 -5.16 -3.66
N PRO A 52 8.31 -4.69 -4.87
CA PRO A 52 9.69 -4.32 -5.18
C PRO A 52 10.18 -3.03 -4.47
N GLY A 53 9.35 -2.35 -3.67
CA GLY A 53 9.75 -1.23 -2.83
C GLY A 53 9.84 0.13 -3.51
N HIS A 54 9.22 0.35 -4.67
CA HIS A 54 9.33 1.63 -5.38
C HIS A 54 8.77 2.82 -4.58
N ASP A 55 7.63 2.64 -3.92
CA ASP A 55 7.01 3.67 -3.08
C ASP A 55 7.83 3.90 -1.82
N ALA A 56 8.32 2.82 -1.19
CA ALA A 56 9.20 2.88 -0.03
C ALA A 56 10.52 3.61 -0.35
N VAL A 57 11.18 3.28 -1.46
CA VAL A 57 12.42 3.95 -1.92
C VAL A 57 12.16 5.44 -2.14
N PHE A 58 11.06 5.80 -2.80
CA PHE A 58 10.67 7.20 -3.00
C PHE A 58 10.47 7.94 -1.66
N LEU A 59 9.78 7.33 -0.70
CA LEU A 59 9.57 7.92 0.63
C LEU A 59 10.91 8.14 1.36
N ILE A 60 11.83 7.17 1.33
CA ILE A 60 13.16 7.30 1.93
C ILE A 60 13.92 8.47 1.29
N GLN A 61 13.90 8.62 -0.04
CA GLN A 61 14.51 9.74 -0.76
C GLN A 61 13.96 11.11 -0.34
N HIS A 62 12.74 11.15 0.19
CA HIS A 62 12.08 12.35 0.68
C HIS A 62 12.15 12.52 2.21
N GLY A 63 13.06 11.77 2.88
CA GLY A 63 13.38 11.94 4.29
C GLY A 63 12.51 11.16 5.26
N PHE A 64 11.63 10.28 4.80
CA PHE A 64 10.86 9.40 5.68
C PHE A 64 11.72 8.26 6.23
N ASN A 65 11.45 7.86 7.47
CA ASN A 65 11.92 6.58 8.02
C ASN A 65 10.89 5.49 7.65
N VAL A 66 11.26 4.59 6.75
CA VAL A 66 10.30 3.66 6.15
C VAL A 66 10.46 2.26 6.70
N ILE A 67 9.32 1.66 7.08
CA ILE A 67 9.13 0.22 7.24
C ILE A 67 8.31 -0.25 6.03
N GLY A 68 8.85 -1.19 5.25
CA GLY A 68 8.12 -1.86 4.18
C GLY A 68 7.76 -3.28 4.60
N ILE A 69 6.51 -3.67 4.45
CA ILE A 69 6.06 -5.05 4.70
C ILE A 69 5.47 -5.67 3.44
N ASP A 70 5.73 -6.95 3.26
CA ASP A 70 5.06 -7.78 2.24
C ASP A 70 4.92 -9.20 2.78
N ILE A 71 3.88 -9.91 2.37
CA ILE A 71 3.66 -11.29 2.77
C ILE A 71 4.66 -12.24 2.09
N SER A 72 5.19 -11.86 0.92
CA SER A 72 6.20 -12.59 0.17
C SER A 72 7.62 -12.24 0.63
N PRO A 73 8.41 -13.21 1.13
CA PRO A 73 9.84 -13.01 1.43
C PRO A 73 10.65 -12.60 0.20
N THR A 74 10.29 -13.07 -0.99
CA THR A 74 10.95 -12.65 -2.25
C THR A 74 10.68 -11.18 -2.55
N ALA A 75 9.46 -10.69 -2.38
CA ALA A 75 9.15 -9.26 -2.51
C ALA A 75 9.98 -8.40 -1.54
N VAL A 76 10.08 -8.82 -0.28
CA VAL A 76 10.91 -8.15 0.74
C VAL A 76 12.38 -8.08 0.33
N THR A 77 12.90 -9.16 -0.27
CA THR A 77 14.28 -9.21 -0.77
C THR A 77 14.48 -8.22 -1.92
N LEU A 78 13.56 -8.18 -2.88
CA LEU A 78 13.59 -7.22 -3.99
C LEU A 78 13.52 -5.77 -3.50
N ALA A 79 12.70 -5.47 -2.49
CA ALA A 79 12.62 -4.12 -1.89
C ALA A 79 13.96 -3.70 -1.26
N ARG A 80 14.61 -4.61 -0.53
CA ARG A 80 15.96 -4.36 0.05
C ARG A 80 17.00 -4.11 -1.02
N GLU A 81 17.01 -4.91 -2.08
CA GLU A 81 17.93 -4.76 -3.21
C GLU A 81 17.73 -3.42 -3.91
N ASN A 82 16.48 -3.03 -4.19
CA ASN A 82 16.18 -1.76 -4.83
C ASN A 82 16.59 -0.56 -3.97
N ALA A 83 16.36 -0.60 -2.66
CA ALA A 83 16.82 0.43 -1.74
C ALA A 83 18.37 0.50 -1.72
N SER A 84 19.04 -0.64 -1.60
CA SER A 84 20.50 -0.74 -1.61
C SER A 84 21.11 -0.23 -2.91
N ASN A 85 20.56 -0.59 -4.07
CA ASN A 85 21.00 -0.13 -5.38
C ASN A 85 20.85 1.40 -5.54
N ALA A 86 19.89 2.00 -4.84
CA ALA A 86 19.73 3.46 -4.77
C ALA A 86 20.64 4.13 -3.72
N GLY A 87 21.48 3.36 -2.99
CA GLY A 87 22.33 3.87 -1.90
C GLY A 87 21.53 4.27 -0.65
N LEU A 88 20.36 3.68 -0.46
CA LEU A 88 19.40 4.02 0.61
C LEU A 88 19.25 2.89 1.62
N PHE A 89 18.81 3.25 2.82
CA PHE A 89 18.55 2.32 3.90
C PHE A 89 17.08 2.41 4.32
N GLY A 90 16.39 1.28 4.33
CA GLY A 90 15.02 1.12 4.82
C GLY A 90 14.87 -0.20 5.56
N PHE A 91 13.90 -0.29 6.44
CA PHE A 91 13.59 -1.52 7.16
C PHE A 91 12.50 -2.29 6.40
N PHE A 92 12.87 -3.43 5.83
CA PHE A 92 11.93 -4.29 5.08
C PHE A 92 11.83 -5.65 5.77
N GLN A 93 10.61 -6.11 6.02
CA GLN A 93 10.35 -7.40 6.66
C GLN A 93 9.12 -8.08 6.11
N GLN A 94 9.08 -9.41 6.27
CA GLN A 94 7.86 -10.15 5.99
C GLN A 94 6.78 -9.75 7.00
N GLY A 95 5.56 -9.52 6.50
CA GLY A 95 4.42 -9.13 7.33
C GLY A 95 3.10 -9.26 6.59
N ASP A 96 2.06 -9.53 7.35
CA ASP A 96 0.68 -9.61 6.88
C ASP A 96 -0.07 -8.35 7.31
N ILE A 97 -0.81 -7.73 6.40
CA ILE A 97 -1.65 -6.56 6.69
C ILE A 97 -2.69 -6.85 7.80
N ARG A 98 -3.07 -8.11 7.99
CA ARG A 98 -4.02 -8.56 9.04
C ARG A 98 -3.36 -8.70 10.42
N GLN A 99 -2.03 -8.67 10.48
CA GLN A 99 -1.22 -8.71 11.70
C GLN A 99 0.10 -7.97 11.43
N ILE A 100 0.04 -6.66 11.42
CA ILE A 100 1.18 -5.80 11.08
C ILE A 100 2.24 -5.88 12.20
N PRO A 101 3.50 -6.30 11.89
CA PRO A 101 4.56 -6.48 12.88
C PRO A 101 5.21 -5.14 13.28
N VAL A 102 4.38 -4.20 13.72
CA VAL A 102 4.76 -2.84 14.15
C VAL A 102 4.00 -2.52 15.44
N GLU A 103 4.63 -1.79 16.34
CA GLU A 103 4.03 -1.36 17.62
C GLU A 103 2.84 -0.42 17.42
N ASP A 104 1.97 -0.36 18.43
CA ASP A 104 0.83 0.54 18.47
C ASP A 104 1.30 2.00 18.41
N HIS A 105 0.58 2.83 17.66
CA HIS A 105 0.81 4.27 17.59
C HIS A 105 2.26 4.68 17.24
N PHE A 106 2.93 3.89 16.40
CA PHE A 106 4.31 4.16 16.00
C PHE A 106 4.41 4.92 14.66
N ILE A 107 3.46 4.73 13.76
CA ILE A 107 3.51 5.22 12.37
C ILE A 107 2.80 6.58 12.22
N ASP A 108 3.46 7.53 11.55
CA ASP A 108 2.88 8.83 11.19
C ASP A 108 2.06 8.74 9.89
N PHE A 109 2.52 7.93 8.93
CA PHE A 109 1.90 7.78 7.62
C PHE A 109 1.92 6.33 7.13
N THR A 110 0.80 5.82 6.65
CA THR A 110 0.69 4.50 6.02
C THR A 110 0.31 4.64 4.55
N ASN A 111 1.00 3.92 3.67
CA ASN A 111 0.71 3.80 2.25
C ASN A 111 0.26 2.38 1.92
N ASP A 112 -0.83 2.24 1.18
CA ASP A 112 -1.27 0.98 0.56
C ASP A 112 -1.62 1.25 -0.91
N ARG A 113 -0.80 0.71 -1.79
CA ARG A 113 -1.04 0.76 -3.23
C ARG A 113 -1.33 -0.63 -3.77
N GLY A 114 -2.55 -1.11 -3.50
CA GLY A 114 -3.05 -2.35 -4.08
C GLY A 114 -2.75 -3.62 -3.28
N CYS A 115 -2.51 -3.51 -1.96
CA CYS A 115 -2.50 -4.66 -1.06
C CYS A 115 -3.92 -4.92 -0.52
N PHE A 116 -4.60 -3.90 -0.03
CA PHE A 116 -5.94 -4.05 0.56
C PHE A 116 -6.98 -4.65 -0.40
N HIS A 117 -6.88 -4.35 -1.69
CA HIS A 117 -7.88 -4.78 -2.67
C HIS A 117 -7.77 -6.27 -3.08
N VAL A 118 -6.76 -7.00 -2.60
CA VAL A 118 -6.68 -8.45 -2.79
C VAL A 118 -7.23 -9.24 -1.60
N LEU A 119 -7.57 -8.55 -0.50
CA LEU A 119 -8.11 -9.19 0.69
C LEU A 119 -9.53 -9.70 0.47
N GLU A 120 -9.78 -10.91 0.94
CA GLU A 120 -11.13 -11.44 1.03
C GLU A 120 -12.02 -10.56 1.93
N PRO A 121 -13.31 -10.41 1.62
CA PRO A 121 -14.21 -9.56 2.40
C PRO A 121 -14.17 -9.80 3.92
N PRO A 122 -14.12 -11.06 4.43
CA PRO A 122 -14.04 -11.31 5.87
C PRO A 122 -12.76 -10.78 6.55
N ASP A 123 -11.65 -10.64 5.82
CA ASP A 123 -10.35 -10.22 6.35
C ASP A 123 -10.20 -8.69 6.43
N ARG A 124 -11.01 -7.95 5.67
CA ARG A 124 -10.91 -6.48 5.55
C ARG A 124 -11.07 -5.73 6.88
N PRO A 125 -12.03 -6.08 7.77
CA PRO A 125 -12.15 -5.41 9.05
C PRO A 125 -10.90 -5.54 9.91
N GLN A 126 -10.28 -6.72 9.96
CA GLN A 126 -9.05 -6.95 10.72
C GLN A 126 -7.88 -6.10 10.16
N ALA A 127 -7.75 -6.01 8.84
CA ALA A 127 -6.74 -5.15 8.22
C ALA A 127 -6.97 -3.67 8.55
N VAL A 128 -8.21 -3.20 8.54
CA VAL A 128 -8.57 -1.83 8.96
C VAL A 128 -8.19 -1.59 10.42
N ASP A 129 -8.43 -2.59 11.31
CA ASP A 129 -8.08 -2.52 12.72
C ASP A 129 -6.58 -2.42 12.92
N GLU A 130 -5.79 -3.20 12.20
CA GLU A 130 -4.34 -3.19 12.27
C GLU A 130 -3.72 -1.88 11.74
N ILE A 131 -4.19 -1.38 10.59
CA ILE A 131 -3.76 -0.08 10.06
C ILE A 131 -4.06 1.02 11.09
N HIS A 132 -5.26 1.00 11.68
CA HIS A 132 -5.63 1.96 12.71
C HIS A 132 -4.76 1.80 13.97
N ARG A 133 -4.46 0.58 14.41
CA ARG A 133 -3.65 0.30 15.59
C ARG A 133 -2.25 0.91 15.48
N VAL A 134 -1.56 0.66 14.36
CA VAL A 134 -0.16 1.10 14.19
C VAL A 134 -0.02 2.59 13.95
N LEU A 135 -1.04 3.27 13.42
CA LEU A 135 -1.02 4.72 13.22
C LEU A 135 -1.08 5.48 14.54
N LYS A 136 -0.30 6.53 14.66
CA LYS A 136 -0.44 7.54 15.73
C LYS A 136 -1.79 8.23 15.66
N PRO A 137 -2.30 8.83 16.75
CA PRO A 137 -3.44 9.72 16.67
C PRO A 137 -3.21 10.81 15.60
N ARG A 138 -4.19 11.02 14.73
CA ARG A 138 -4.12 11.89 13.56
C ARG A 138 -3.11 11.47 12.48
N GLY A 139 -2.55 10.26 12.57
CA GLY A 139 -1.73 9.68 11.51
C GLY A 139 -2.51 9.53 10.21
N LEU A 140 -1.81 9.63 9.09
CA LEU A 140 -2.41 9.63 7.76
C LEU A 140 -2.35 8.25 7.11
N PHE A 141 -3.39 7.91 6.37
CA PHE A 141 -3.45 6.69 5.55
C PHE A 141 -3.82 7.04 4.11
N LEU A 142 -2.94 6.70 3.17
CA LEU A 142 -3.20 6.75 1.75
C LEU A 142 -3.52 5.34 1.25
N LEU A 143 -4.75 5.16 0.78
CA LEU A 143 -5.24 3.91 0.20
C LEU A 143 -5.48 4.09 -1.29
N ARG A 144 -5.04 3.12 -2.11
CA ARG A 144 -5.40 3.00 -3.53
C ARG A 144 -5.90 1.59 -3.85
N VAL A 145 -7.10 1.49 -4.39
CA VAL A 145 -7.78 0.24 -4.75
C VAL A 145 -8.36 0.30 -6.16
N PHE A 146 -8.69 -0.85 -6.74
CA PHE A 146 -9.49 -0.91 -7.97
C PHE A 146 -10.89 -0.35 -7.70
N SER A 147 -11.36 0.51 -8.61
CA SER A 147 -12.71 1.02 -8.56
C SER A 147 -13.70 0.06 -9.24
N ASP A 148 -14.99 0.17 -8.90
CA ASP A 148 -16.09 -0.50 -9.60
C ASP A 148 -16.23 -0.09 -11.06
N LYS A 149 -15.54 0.97 -11.48
CA LYS A 149 -15.43 1.43 -12.88
C LYS A 149 -14.40 0.65 -13.70
N GLU A 150 -13.57 -0.19 -13.07
CA GLU A 150 -12.66 -1.08 -13.78
C GLU A 150 -13.43 -2.24 -14.40
N PRO A 151 -13.39 -2.41 -15.73
CA PRO A 151 -14.15 -3.46 -16.40
C PRO A 151 -13.62 -4.87 -16.09
N GLY A 152 -14.48 -5.88 -16.29
CA GLY A 152 -14.17 -7.28 -16.06
C GLY A 152 -14.29 -7.69 -14.61
N THR A 153 -14.03 -8.97 -14.34
CA THR A 153 -14.13 -9.59 -13.01
C THR A 153 -12.82 -10.24 -12.55
N ASP A 154 -11.84 -10.31 -13.43
CA ASP A 154 -10.53 -10.93 -13.13
C ASP A 154 -9.64 -9.98 -12.34
N GLY A 155 -8.80 -10.56 -11.48
CA GLY A 155 -7.83 -9.83 -10.68
C GLY A 155 -8.40 -9.33 -9.34
N PRO A 156 -7.85 -8.23 -8.80
CA PRO A 156 -8.24 -7.70 -7.49
C PRO A 156 -9.72 -7.34 -7.38
N TYR A 157 -10.24 -7.31 -6.14
CA TYR A 157 -11.58 -6.82 -5.86
C TYR A 157 -11.74 -5.36 -6.27
N ARG A 158 -12.93 -5.04 -6.76
CA ARG A 158 -13.35 -3.69 -7.11
C ARG A 158 -14.23 -3.15 -6.01
N PHE A 159 -14.04 -1.89 -5.70
CA PHE A 159 -14.78 -1.23 -4.63
C PHE A 159 -15.63 -0.11 -5.18
N THR A 160 -16.85 0.01 -4.68
CA THR A 160 -17.62 1.23 -4.76
C THR A 160 -17.14 2.24 -3.71
N ARG A 161 -17.41 3.52 -3.93
CA ARG A 161 -17.18 4.56 -2.93
C ARG A 161 -17.88 4.24 -1.61
N GLN A 162 -19.12 3.76 -1.67
CA GLN A 162 -19.93 3.45 -0.48
C GLN A 162 -19.30 2.33 0.36
N GLU A 163 -18.81 1.27 -0.27
CA GLU A 163 -18.11 0.18 0.44
C GLU A 163 -16.86 0.68 1.18
N LEU A 164 -16.08 1.55 0.55
CA LEU A 164 -14.91 2.16 1.19
C LEU A 164 -15.31 3.04 2.38
N ASP A 165 -16.30 3.91 2.20
CA ASP A 165 -16.81 4.74 3.29
C ASP A 165 -17.33 3.88 4.45
N ASP A 166 -18.03 2.78 4.19
CA ASP A 166 -18.55 1.87 5.23
C ASP A 166 -17.44 1.13 5.99
N LEU A 167 -16.37 0.75 5.30
CA LEU A 167 -15.22 0.07 5.90
C LEU A 167 -14.41 1.01 6.84
N PHE A 168 -14.21 2.26 6.43
CA PHE A 168 -13.24 3.14 7.10
C PHE A 168 -13.87 4.20 8.03
N ARG A 169 -15.11 4.63 7.81
CA ARG A 169 -15.77 5.75 8.56
C ARG A 169 -15.76 5.60 10.08
N GLY A 170 -15.75 4.36 10.59
CA GLY A 170 -15.72 4.10 12.04
C GLY A 170 -14.41 4.52 12.71
N LYS A 171 -13.30 4.47 11.99
CA LYS A 171 -11.93 4.64 12.50
C LYS A 171 -11.18 5.82 11.87
N PHE A 172 -11.60 6.26 10.69
CA PHE A 172 -10.93 7.28 9.91
C PHE A 172 -11.87 8.40 9.48
N THR A 173 -11.29 9.58 9.27
CA THR A 173 -11.92 10.70 8.59
C THR A 173 -11.34 10.83 7.19
N THR A 174 -12.16 10.76 6.17
CA THR A 174 -11.71 10.97 4.78
C THR A 174 -11.40 12.45 4.57
N LEU A 175 -10.14 12.77 4.29
CA LEU A 175 -9.69 14.12 3.97
C LEU A 175 -9.83 14.43 2.48
N GLN A 176 -9.47 13.47 1.63
CA GLN A 176 -9.55 13.58 0.17
C GLN A 176 -9.98 12.24 -0.42
N PHE A 177 -10.75 12.30 -1.49
CA PHE A 177 -11.10 11.15 -2.33
C PHE A 177 -11.04 11.57 -3.79
N TRP A 178 -10.46 10.72 -4.63
CA TRP A 178 -10.43 10.97 -6.07
C TRP A 178 -10.42 9.67 -6.88
N GLU A 179 -10.86 9.79 -8.11
CA GLU A 179 -10.78 8.76 -9.13
C GLU A 179 -9.48 8.91 -9.92
N GLY A 180 -8.92 7.79 -10.37
CA GLY A 180 -7.70 7.79 -11.14
C GLY A 180 -7.46 6.46 -11.85
N GLU A 181 -6.21 6.23 -12.17
CA GLU A 181 -5.74 5.00 -12.80
C GLU A 181 -4.44 4.57 -12.13
N PHE A 182 -4.27 3.27 -11.92
CA PHE A 182 -2.96 2.74 -11.52
C PHE A 182 -1.92 3.04 -12.60
N ALA A 183 -0.70 3.34 -12.19
CA ALA A 183 0.42 3.46 -13.11
C ALA A 183 0.77 2.09 -13.72
N GLY A 184 1.18 2.10 -14.97
CA GLY A 184 1.58 0.90 -15.71
C GLY A 184 0.89 0.78 -17.07
N PRO A 185 1.19 -0.27 -17.84
CA PRO A 185 0.67 -0.42 -19.20
C PRO A 185 -0.85 -0.57 -19.29
N ARG A 186 -1.47 -1.23 -18.31
CA ARG A 186 -2.93 -1.52 -18.31
C ARG A 186 -3.79 -0.38 -17.78
N LYS A 187 -3.24 0.49 -16.93
CA LYS A 187 -3.91 1.65 -16.32
C LYS A 187 -5.28 1.33 -15.74
N PRO A 188 -5.42 0.35 -14.84
CA PRO A 188 -6.71 0.01 -14.27
C PRO A 188 -7.32 1.20 -13.53
N LYS A 189 -8.63 1.35 -13.61
CA LYS A 189 -9.39 2.40 -12.90
C LYS A 189 -9.27 2.22 -11.38
N SER A 190 -9.01 3.30 -10.67
CA SER A 190 -8.78 3.30 -9.23
C SER A 190 -9.60 4.32 -8.49
N TYR A 191 -9.82 4.04 -7.21
CA TYR A 191 -10.15 5.02 -6.19
C TYR A 191 -8.95 5.21 -5.28
N SER A 192 -8.69 6.45 -4.92
CA SER A 192 -7.69 6.82 -3.94
C SER A 192 -8.34 7.61 -2.80
N MET A 193 -7.93 7.32 -1.58
CA MET A 193 -8.40 8.00 -0.38
C MET A 193 -7.21 8.42 0.48
N LEU A 194 -7.15 9.68 0.84
CA LEU A 194 -6.31 10.15 1.94
C LEU A 194 -7.19 10.31 3.18
N MET A 195 -6.85 9.61 4.23
CA MET A 195 -7.62 9.53 5.47
C MET A 195 -6.77 9.91 6.68
N GLU A 196 -7.40 10.46 7.72
CA GLU A 196 -6.78 10.73 9.01
C GLU A 196 -7.38 9.80 10.07
N LYS A 197 -6.53 9.20 10.90
CA LYS A 197 -6.96 8.42 12.07
C LYS A 197 -7.70 9.32 13.06
N LYS A 198 -8.89 8.86 13.52
CA LYS A 198 -9.70 9.52 14.56
C LYS A 198 -9.09 9.37 15.94
#